data_f8576750782a9cf2c7b374959b2f7d4d
#
_entry.id   f8576750782a9cf2c7b374959b2f7d4d
#
_cell.length_a   1.000
_cell.length_b   1.000
_cell.length_c   1.000
_cell.angle_alpha   90.00
_cell.angle_beta   90.00
_cell.angle_gamma   90.00
#
_symmetry.space_group_name_H-M   'P 1'
#
loop_
_entity.id
_entity.type
_entity.pdbx_description
1 polymer ?
#
loop_
_entity_poly.entity_id
_entity_poly.type
_entity_poly.pdbx_seq_one_letter_code
_entity_poly.pdbx_strand_id
1 'polypeptide(L)'
;MIPMMHKICHELKNHCTKISTDSKEIDSKQLFSLLAFEMIMTTGFGLEVNSWNDEGNVVKKMVWQYMGLAGNTTKMMIKFMFLLFFPYLAEKLKMRFIDQESEDFLVSLMKQTIQQRKSGQVPKRNDLVDLLIQAMDNSQDGKSDSVLAKMTDEEKELIMISQALVMFIAGFDTTSTSLSLVFHYLATNPECQEKLLDEINAAIDDNDGNEDLTFDQLQKLEYAEAVLNESFRNYNLVGAIERICTKDYPIPEMNFTIPKGMLVQVASFQLDAEHFPNPTTFNPENFTEESKQSRNPHAFHAFGQGPRNCIGMRFAMIQMKMVLVHMIKYFKVVECEKTPKIMDPDPMHPNQLPKGGLWVALEPRN
;
A
#
# COMPACT_ATOMS: atom_id res chain seq x y z
N MET A 1 0.42 -4.59 17.19
CA MET A 1 0.21 -3.70 16.03
C MET A 1 -1.20 -3.08 16.01
N ILE A 2 -2.30 -3.84 16.14
CA ILE A 2 -3.68 -3.31 16.03
C ILE A 2 -3.95 -2.07 16.92
N PRO A 3 -3.64 -2.05 18.22
CA PRO A 3 -3.90 -0.86 19.06
C PRO A 3 -3.13 0.40 18.60
N MET A 4 -1.93 0.22 18.03
CA MET A 4 -1.15 1.35 17.49
C MET A 4 -1.79 1.92 16.23
N MET A 5 -2.33 1.06 15.36
CA MET A 5 -3.06 1.49 14.16
C MET A 5 -4.31 2.27 14.52
N HIS A 6 -5.09 1.83 15.53
CA HIS A 6 -6.25 2.57 16.02
C HIS A 6 -5.86 3.96 16.52
N LYS A 7 -4.79 4.07 17.31
CA LYS A 7 -4.27 5.38 17.76
C LYS A 7 -4.03 6.31 16.58
N ILE A 8 -3.39 5.83 15.52
CA ILE A 8 -3.11 6.63 14.31
C ILE A 8 -4.40 6.99 13.57
N CYS A 9 -5.39 6.09 13.52
CA CYS A 9 -6.70 6.39 12.92
C CYS A 9 -7.46 7.45 13.73
N HIS A 10 -7.38 7.45 15.06
CA HIS A 10 -7.92 8.52 15.90
C HIS A 10 -7.24 9.87 15.63
N GLU A 11 -5.92 9.88 15.45
CA GLU A 11 -5.18 11.09 15.06
C GLU A 11 -5.61 11.59 13.68
N LEU A 12 -5.77 10.68 12.69
CA LEU A 12 -6.32 11.00 11.38
C LEU A 12 -7.72 11.63 11.49
N LYS A 13 -8.63 11.01 12.25
CA LYS A 13 -9.96 11.52 12.50
C LYS A 13 -9.93 12.96 13.05
N ASN A 14 -9.10 13.18 14.08
CA ASN A 14 -8.93 14.50 14.69
C ASN A 14 -8.37 15.54 13.71
N HIS A 15 -7.43 15.13 12.86
CA HIS A 15 -6.88 15.99 11.82
C HIS A 15 -7.93 16.35 10.77
N CYS A 16 -8.70 15.37 10.30
CA CYS A 16 -9.79 15.58 9.34
C CYS A 16 -10.93 16.44 9.92
N THR A 17 -11.24 16.31 11.21
CA THR A 17 -12.23 17.17 11.87
C THR A 17 -11.80 18.64 11.82
N LYS A 18 -10.54 18.95 12.03
CA LYS A 18 -10.02 20.33 11.92
C LYS A 18 -10.09 20.85 10.49
N ILE A 19 -9.67 20.05 9.51
CA ILE A 19 -9.68 20.46 8.09
C ILE A 19 -11.11 20.66 7.59
N SER A 20 -12.05 19.79 7.96
CA SER A 20 -13.44 19.86 7.48
C SER A 20 -14.19 21.12 7.95
N THR A 21 -13.70 21.80 9.00
CA THR A 21 -14.24 23.12 9.43
C THR A 21 -13.73 24.28 8.60
N ASP A 22 -12.49 24.19 8.09
CA ASP A 22 -11.83 25.31 7.39
C ASP A 22 -11.99 25.22 5.87
N SER A 23 -11.76 24.05 5.31
CA SER A 23 -11.87 23.79 3.86
C SER A 23 -12.33 22.35 3.68
N LYS A 24 -13.52 22.15 3.17
CA LYS A 24 -14.05 20.79 2.98
C LYS A 24 -13.25 19.95 1.97
N GLU A 25 -12.52 20.59 1.07
CA GLU A 25 -11.73 19.91 0.00
C GLU A 25 -10.41 19.38 0.50
N ILE A 26 -10.10 18.15 0.19
CA ILE A 26 -8.88 17.44 0.62
C ILE A 26 -8.23 16.77 -0.59
N ASP A 27 -6.91 16.97 -0.74
CA ASP A 27 -6.09 16.08 -1.56
C ASP A 27 -5.93 14.75 -0.80
N SER A 28 -6.72 13.75 -1.22
CA SER A 28 -6.76 12.46 -0.54
C SER A 28 -5.42 11.72 -0.61
N LYS A 29 -4.64 11.92 -1.70
CA LYS A 29 -3.31 11.31 -1.82
C LYS A 29 -2.33 11.87 -0.80
N GLN A 30 -2.35 13.19 -0.59
CA GLN A 30 -1.49 13.83 0.41
C GLN A 30 -1.89 13.37 1.83
N LEU A 31 -3.18 13.34 2.13
CA LEU A 31 -3.71 12.89 3.43
C LEU A 31 -3.30 11.45 3.73
N PHE A 32 -3.57 10.54 2.80
CA PHE A 32 -3.27 9.12 3.02
C PHE A 32 -1.78 8.79 2.89
N SER A 33 -0.98 9.65 2.26
CA SER A 33 0.48 9.52 2.32
C SER A 33 1.01 9.79 3.72
N LEU A 34 0.48 10.80 4.43
CA LEU A 34 0.81 11.04 5.83
C LEU A 34 0.39 9.87 6.71
N LEU A 35 -0.83 9.36 6.51
CA LEU A 35 -1.34 8.19 7.24
C LEU A 35 -0.47 6.95 7.03
N ALA A 36 -0.18 6.60 5.78
CA ALA A 36 0.64 5.43 5.45
C ALA A 36 2.06 5.54 6.03
N PHE A 37 2.62 6.75 6.03
CA PHE A 37 3.90 7.03 6.67
C PHE A 37 3.85 6.77 8.17
N GLU A 38 2.89 7.34 8.90
CA GLU A 38 2.71 7.10 10.34
C GLU A 38 2.50 5.61 10.64
N MET A 39 1.63 4.96 9.86
CA MET A 39 1.32 3.53 10.02
C MET A 39 2.58 2.67 9.88
N ILE A 40 3.35 2.83 8.79
CA ILE A 40 4.52 2.00 8.54
C ILE A 40 5.66 2.30 9.52
N MET A 41 5.89 3.57 9.87
CA MET A 41 6.92 3.97 10.83
C MET A 41 6.62 3.42 12.22
N THR A 42 5.38 3.52 12.66
CA THR A 42 4.98 3.08 14.01
C THR A 42 4.86 1.56 14.10
N THR A 43 4.15 0.92 13.16
CA THR A 43 3.84 -0.52 13.25
C THR A 43 4.91 -1.41 12.62
N GLY A 44 5.66 -0.89 11.65
CA GLY A 44 6.76 -1.59 11.00
C GLY A 44 8.08 -1.44 11.75
N PHE A 45 8.41 -0.22 12.15
CA PHE A 45 9.72 0.10 12.72
C PHE A 45 9.67 0.53 14.18
N GLY A 46 8.48 0.71 14.75
CA GLY A 46 8.31 1.15 16.15
C GLY A 46 8.77 2.59 16.39
N LEU A 47 8.76 3.42 15.35
CA LEU A 47 9.18 4.82 15.40
C LEU A 47 7.94 5.73 15.38
N GLU A 48 7.68 6.45 16.46
CA GLU A 48 6.61 7.45 16.53
C GLU A 48 7.11 8.77 15.91
N VAL A 49 6.53 9.20 14.81
CA VAL A 49 7.04 10.32 13.99
C VAL A 49 6.20 11.60 14.07
N ASN A 50 4.95 11.51 14.55
CA ASN A 50 4.02 12.64 14.74
C ASN A 50 3.98 13.66 13.58
N SER A 51 3.86 13.14 12.35
CA SER A 51 3.97 13.93 11.12
C SER A 51 2.77 14.87 10.87
N TRP A 52 1.66 14.68 11.60
CA TRP A 52 0.46 15.51 11.50
C TRP A 52 0.67 16.94 12.03
N ASN A 53 1.52 17.09 13.04
CA ASN A 53 1.72 18.35 13.76
C ASN A 53 3.11 18.95 13.55
N ASP A 54 4.02 18.24 12.90
CA ASP A 54 5.41 18.68 12.70
C ASP A 54 5.76 18.75 11.21
N GLU A 55 5.60 19.95 10.63
CA GLU A 55 6.00 20.21 9.24
C GLU A 55 7.53 20.16 9.05
N GLY A 56 8.28 20.37 10.11
CA GLY A 56 9.75 20.35 10.13
C GLY A 56 10.36 18.94 10.33
N ASN A 57 9.53 17.89 10.41
CA ASN A 57 9.97 16.53 10.69
C ASN A 57 11.02 16.04 9.66
N VAL A 58 12.25 15.84 10.13
CA VAL A 58 13.39 15.45 9.29
C VAL A 58 13.16 14.08 8.64
N VAL A 59 12.58 13.12 9.38
CA VAL A 59 12.31 11.78 8.86
C VAL A 59 11.30 11.86 7.71
N LYS A 60 10.21 12.62 7.90
CA LYS A 60 9.23 12.89 6.85
C LYS A 60 9.89 13.50 5.61
N LYS A 61 10.71 14.56 5.78
CA LYS A 61 11.41 15.21 4.68
C LYS A 61 12.29 14.24 3.91
N MET A 62 13.09 13.43 4.59
CA MET A 62 13.99 12.46 3.96
C MET A 62 13.22 11.35 3.26
N VAL A 63 12.09 10.89 3.82
CA VAL A 63 11.21 9.91 3.18
C VAL A 63 10.59 10.48 1.91
N TRP A 64 10.05 11.71 1.95
CA TRP A 64 9.49 12.36 0.75
C TRP A 64 10.53 12.54 -0.35
N GLN A 65 11.76 12.88 0.01
CA GLN A 65 12.88 13.00 -0.92
C GLN A 65 13.27 11.62 -1.50
N TYR A 66 13.36 10.60 -0.66
CA TYR A 66 13.63 9.22 -1.04
C TYR A 66 12.59 8.67 -2.02
N MET A 67 11.31 8.93 -1.78
CA MET A 67 10.19 8.52 -2.63
C MET A 67 10.05 9.37 -3.91
N GLY A 68 10.88 10.40 -4.08
CA GLY A 68 10.78 11.32 -5.21
C GLY A 68 9.59 12.28 -5.16
N LEU A 69 8.89 12.35 -4.04
CA LEU A 69 7.70 13.21 -3.86
C LEU A 69 8.08 14.68 -3.57
N ALA A 70 9.30 14.92 -3.11
CA ALA A 70 9.81 16.27 -2.81
C ALA A 70 10.51 16.95 -4.01
N GLY A 71 10.62 16.27 -5.15
CA GLY A 71 11.44 16.69 -6.28
C GLY A 71 10.65 17.11 -7.52
N ASN A 72 11.39 17.61 -8.50
CA ASN A 72 10.84 17.92 -9.82
C ASN A 72 10.66 16.62 -10.62
N THR A 73 9.43 16.21 -10.83
CA THR A 73 9.03 14.98 -11.55
C THR A 73 9.71 14.88 -12.92
N THR A 74 9.89 16.00 -13.63
CA THR A 74 10.57 16.05 -14.93
C THR A 74 12.05 15.62 -14.82
N LYS A 75 12.77 16.11 -13.79
CA LYS A 75 14.18 15.71 -13.57
C LYS A 75 14.28 14.22 -13.26
N MET A 76 13.36 13.71 -12.45
CA MET A 76 13.30 12.30 -12.09
C MET A 76 13.01 11.42 -13.32
N MET A 77 12.09 11.83 -14.19
CA MET A 77 11.79 11.18 -15.46
C MET A 77 13.00 11.14 -16.40
N ILE A 78 13.68 12.27 -16.60
CA ILE A 78 14.89 12.33 -17.43
C ILE A 78 15.96 11.38 -16.90
N LYS A 79 16.17 11.38 -15.58
CA LYS A 79 17.10 10.47 -14.90
C LYS A 79 16.73 9.00 -15.09
N PHE A 80 15.44 8.67 -14.95
CA PHE A 80 14.92 7.32 -15.18
C PHE A 80 15.12 6.86 -16.63
N MET A 81 14.75 7.70 -17.59
CA MET A 81 14.96 7.42 -19.01
C MET A 81 16.44 7.22 -19.34
N PHE A 82 17.33 8.05 -18.74
CA PHE A 82 18.76 7.89 -18.94
C PHE A 82 19.29 6.54 -18.38
N LEU A 83 18.85 6.17 -17.17
CA LEU A 83 19.20 4.88 -16.56
C LEU A 83 18.69 3.70 -17.39
N LEU A 84 17.51 3.82 -17.98
CA LEU A 84 16.88 2.76 -18.78
C LEU A 84 17.58 2.58 -20.15
N PHE A 85 17.86 3.68 -20.86
CA PHE A 85 18.41 3.62 -22.22
C PHE A 85 19.94 3.56 -22.26
N PHE A 86 20.62 4.03 -21.21
CA PHE A 86 22.09 4.09 -21.16
C PHE A 86 22.65 3.45 -19.87
N PRO A 87 22.29 2.19 -19.53
CA PRO A 87 22.66 1.58 -18.26
C PRO A 87 24.17 1.51 -18.04
N TYR A 88 24.94 1.20 -19.09
CA TYR A 88 26.40 1.13 -19.02
C TYR A 88 27.05 2.49 -18.72
N LEU A 89 26.51 3.56 -19.31
CA LEU A 89 27.00 4.92 -19.05
C LEU A 89 26.59 5.41 -17.67
N ALA A 90 25.38 5.09 -17.26
CA ALA A 90 24.88 5.38 -15.93
C ALA A 90 25.73 4.71 -14.83
N GLU A 91 26.12 3.47 -15.03
CA GLU A 91 27.02 2.74 -14.15
C GLU A 91 28.40 3.41 -14.07
N LYS A 92 29.01 3.75 -15.21
CA LYS A 92 30.28 4.49 -15.25
C LYS A 92 30.21 5.84 -14.54
N LEU A 93 29.11 6.55 -14.66
CA LEU A 93 28.86 7.84 -14.02
C LEU A 93 28.41 7.66 -12.57
N LYS A 94 28.29 6.43 -12.06
CA LYS A 94 27.77 6.10 -10.72
C LYS A 94 26.43 6.78 -10.42
N MET A 95 25.59 6.89 -11.45
CA MET A 95 24.26 7.48 -11.30
C MET A 95 23.37 6.55 -10.49
N ARG A 96 22.71 7.10 -9.48
CA ARG A 96 21.71 6.40 -8.67
C ARG A 96 20.34 6.98 -8.97
N PHE A 97 19.31 6.13 -9.02
CA PHE A 97 17.93 6.60 -9.20
C PHE A 97 17.46 7.38 -7.97
N ILE A 98 17.74 6.85 -6.81
CA ILE A 98 17.38 7.42 -5.51
C ILE A 98 18.39 8.51 -5.11
N ASP A 99 17.91 9.48 -4.35
CA ASP A 99 18.77 10.50 -3.76
C ASP A 99 19.67 9.92 -2.67
N GLN A 100 20.96 10.19 -2.74
CA GLN A 100 21.95 9.56 -1.87
C GLN A 100 21.81 10.00 -0.41
N GLU A 101 21.53 11.27 -0.15
CA GLU A 101 21.41 11.81 1.21
C GLU A 101 20.24 11.14 1.95
N SER A 102 19.10 11.02 1.28
CA SER A 102 17.92 10.37 1.85
C SER A 102 18.08 8.84 2.02
N GLU A 103 18.77 8.19 1.08
CA GLU A 103 19.12 6.76 1.18
C GLU A 103 20.03 6.51 2.38
N ASP A 104 21.15 7.24 2.49
CA ASP A 104 22.10 7.10 3.59
C ASP A 104 21.46 7.38 4.95
N PHE A 105 20.56 8.38 5.02
CA PHE A 105 19.79 8.67 6.23
C PHE A 105 18.89 7.50 6.63
N LEU A 106 18.09 6.96 5.70
CA LEU A 106 17.18 5.86 5.99
C LEU A 106 17.92 4.56 6.33
N VAL A 107 19.00 4.25 5.64
CA VAL A 107 19.89 3.11 5.98
C VAL A 107 20.43 3.26 7.40
N SER A 108 20.93 4.46 7.77
CA SER A 108 21.45 4.74 9.11
C SER A 108 20.34 4.60 10.17
N LEU A 109 19.15 5.13 9.91
CA LEU A 109 18.00 5.02 10.80
C LEU A 109 17.59 3.55 11.03
N MET A 110 17.50 2.75 9.96
CA MET A 110 17.17 1.32 10.06
C MET A 110 18.25 0.55 10.82
N LYS A 111 19.52 0.82 10.52
CA LYS A 111 20.67 0.21 11.22
C LYS A 111 20.63 0.49 12.71
N GLN A 112 20.43 1.75 13.09
CA GLN A 112 20.31 2.15 14.48
C GLN A 112 19.13 1.47 15.17
N THR A 113 17.97 1.41 14.52
CA THR A 113 16.77 0.77 15.05
C THR A 113 17.01 -0.73 15.32
N ILE A 114 17.60 -1.44 14.35
CA ILE A 114 17.94 -2.87 14.49
C ILE A 114 18.93 -3.09 15.64
N GLN A 115 19.98 -2.26 15.74
CA GLN A 115 21.00 -2.37 16.78
C GLN A 115 20.41 -2.12 18.18
N GLN A 116 19.57 -1.11 18.35
CA GLN A 116 18.90 -0.81 19.62
C GLN A 116 17.98 -1.96 20.08
N ARG A 117 17.28 -2.62 19.12
CA ARG A 117 16.45 -3.79 19.42
C ARG A 117 17.28 -5.02 19.80
N LYS A 118 18.36 -5.31 19.04
CA LYS A 118 19.25 -6.43 19.34
C LYS A 118 19.97 -6.28 20.69
N SER A 119 20.34 -5.06 21.06
CA SER A 119 21.01 -4.78 22.35
C SER A 119 20.06 -4.81 23.55
N GLY A 120 18.74 -4.89 23.34
CA GLY A 120 17.74 -4.83 24.40
C GLY A 120 17.55 -3.43 25.01
N GLN A 121 18.12 -2.38 24.42
CA GLN A 121 17.91 -0.99 24.87
C GLN A 121 16.47 -0.53 24.69
N VAL A 122 15.76 -1.10 23.72
CA VAL A 122 14.34 -0.84 23.45
C VAL A 122 13.57 -2.14 23.60
N PRO A 123 12.42 -2.14 24.29
CA PRO A 123 11.62 -3.36 24.49
C PRO A 123 11.09 -3.89 23.14
N LYS A 124 10.88 -5.21 23.08
CA LYS A 124 10.23 -5.85 21.92
C LYS A 124 8.81 -5.30 21.76
N ARG A 125 8.44 -4.97 20.53
CA ARG A 125 7.11 -4.45 20.17
C ARG A 125 6.30 -5.43 19.30
N ASN A 126 6.90 -6.56 18.92
CA ASN A 126 6.34 -7.55 17.97
C ASN A 126 5.97 -6.87 16.62
N ASP A 127 6.82 -5.96 16.17
CA ASP A 127 6.76 -5.27 14.91
C ASP A 127 7.60 -5.99 13.84
N LEU A 128 7.67 -5.42 12.64
CA LEU A 128 8.43 -6.00 11.52
C LEU A 128 9.92 -6.15 11.84
N VAL A 129 10.52 -5.20 12.56
CA VAL A 129 11.95 -5.26 12.93
C VAL A 129 12.20 -6.45 13.85
N ASP A 130 11.34 -6.67 14.84
CA ASP A 130 11.47 -7.83 15.74
C ASP A 130 11.31 -9.16 14.97
N LEU A 131 10.39 -9.22 14.00
CA LEU A 131 10.22 -10.40 13.13
C LEU A 131 11.45 -10.66 12.25
N LEU A 132 12.05 -9.62 11.68
CA LEU A 132 13.28 -9.74 10.89
C LEU A 132 14.44 -10.23 11.73
N ILE A 133 14.62 -9.69 12.94
CA ILE A 133 15.66 -10.13 13.90
C ILE A 133 15.44 -11.61 14.24
N GLN A 134 14.21 -11.98 14.63
CA GLN A 134 13.88 -13.37 14.97
C GLN A 134 14.12 -14.34 13.81
N ALA A 135 13.78 -13.96 12.58
CA ALA A 135 14.01 -14.77 11.39
C ALA A 135 15.51 -15.00 11.15
N MET A 136 16.35 -14.00 11.41
CA MET A 136 17.81 -14.13 11.27
C MET A 136 18.42 -14.96 12.39
N ASP A 137 17.95 -14.81 13.63
CA ASP A 137 18.44 -15.57 14.79
C ASP A 137 18.07 -17.07 14.67
N ASN A 138 16.83 -17.39 14.29
CA ASN A 138 16.40 -18.78 14.08
C ASN A 138 17.16 -19.50 12.97
N SER A 139 17.80 -18.76 12.06
CA SER A 139 18.69 -19.35 11.02
C SER A 139 20.01 -19.85 11.58
N GLN A 140 20.38 -19.52 12.81
CA GLN A 140 21.64 -19.95 13.48
C GLN A 140 21.52 -21.32 14.16
N ASP A 141 20.32 -21.84 14.39
CA ASP A 141 20.11 -23.10 15.17
C ASP A 141 20.53 -24.40 14.42
N GLY A 142 21.33 -24.30 13.37
CA GLY A 142 22.06 -25.43 12.73
C GLY A 142 21.17 -26.51 12.09
N LYS A 143 19.85 -26.35 12.10
CA LYS A 143 18.88 -27.33 11.55
C LYS A 143 18.45 -27.03 10.12
N SER A 144 18.91 -25.92 9.54
CA SER A 144 18.50 -25.48 8.22
C SER A 144 19.71 -25.36 7.31
N ASP A 145 19.69 -26.09 6.19
CA ASP A 145 20.57 -25.89 5.02
C ASP A 145 20.31 -24.53 4.30
N SER A 146 19.78 -23.56 5.06
CA SER A 146 19.40 -22.27 4.49
C SER A 146 20.62 -21.45 4.13
N VAL A 147 20.50 -20.70 3.04
CA VAL A 147 21.52 -19.75 2.58
C VAL A 147 21.90 -18.78 3.71
N LEU A 148 20.92 -18.38 4.54
CA LEU A 148 21.11 -17.47 5.66
C LEU A 148 22.05 -18.02 6.75
N ALA A 149 22.11 -19.35 6.95
CA ALA A 149 23.01 -19.97 7.92
C ALA A 149 24.49 -19.84 7.53
N LYS A 150 24.78 -19.63 6.25
CA LYS A 150 26.14 -19.50 5.70
C LYS A 150 26.63 -18.05 5.59
N MET A 151 25.76 -17.09 5.91
CA MET A 151 26.07 -15.65 5.81
C MET A 151 26.75 -15.12 7.07
N THR A 152 27.60 -14.13 6.87
CA THR A 152 28.22 -13.34 7.93
C THR A 152 27.16 -12.45 8.63
N ASP A 153 27.47 -11.97 9.82
CA ASP A 153 26.58 -11.06 10.56
C ASP A 153 26.38 -9.73 9.80
N GLU A 154 27.40 -9.24 9.08
CA GLU A 154 27.31 -8.06 8.26
C GLU A 154 26.36 -8.26 7.05
N GLU A 155 26.43 -9.41 6.39
CA GLU A 155 25.52 -9.76 5.29
C GLU A 155 24.08 -9.89 5.79
N LYS A 156 23.87 -10.48 6.97
CA LYS A 156 22.54 -10.56 7.62
C LYS A 156 21.99 -9.18 7.98
N GLU A 157 22.84 -8.30 8.54
CA GLU A 157 22.44 -6.91 8.83
C GLU A 157 22.03 -6.17 7.56
N LEU A 158 22.80 -6.31 6.47
CA LEU A 158 22.47 -5.70 5.18
C LEU A 158 21.14 -6.21 4.61
N ILE A 159 20.87 -7.51 4.73
CA ILE A 159 19.59 -8.10 4.31
C ILE A 159 18.44 -7.52 5.15
N MET A 160 18.57 -7.43 6.48
CA MET A 160 17.53 -6.86 7.34
C MET A 160 17.22 -5.42 6.96
N ILE A 161 18.25 -4.59 6.76
CA ILE A 161 18.09 -3.19 6.33
C ILE A 161 17.38 -3.13 4.97
N SER A 162 17.83 -3.93 4.01
CA SER A 162 17.24 -3.97 2.67
C SER A 162 15.76 -4.40 2.69
N GLN A 163 15.43 -5.43 3.47
CA GLN A 163 14.04 -5.88 3.63
C GLN A 163 13.18 -4.82 4.33
N ALA A 164 13.70 -4.15 5.33
CA ALA A 164 13.02 -3.05 6.01
C ALA A 164 12.70 -1.91 5.03
N LEU A 165 13.67 -1.48 4.21
CA LEU A 165 13.46 -0.44 3.19
C LEU A 165 12.46 -0.86 2.11
N VAL A 166 12.53 -2.12 1.64
CA VAL A 166 11.56 -2.64 0.66
C VAL A 166 10.14 -2.64 1.24
N MET A 167 9.96 -3.10 2.47
CA MET A 167 8.64 -3.09 3.14
C MET A 167 8.13 -1.67 3.35
N PHE A 168 9.03 -0.73 3.66
CA PHE A 168 8.68 0.69 3.77
C PHE A 168 8.14 1.23 2.43
N ILE A 169 8.91 1.09 1.34
CA ILE A 169 8.52 1.59 0.01
C ILE A 169 7.21 0.96 -0.43
N ALA A 170 7.11 -0.37 -0.31
CA ALA A 170 5.95 -1.12 -0.76
C ALA A 170 4.68 -0.76 0.02
N GLY A 171 4.78 -0.58 1.34
CA GLY A 171 3.63 -0.28 2.20
C GLY A 171 3.18 1.19 2.17
N PHE A 172 4.10 2.12 1.89
CA PHE A 172 3.83 3.55 1.90
C PHE A 172 2.95 3.98 0.72
N ASP A 173 3.46 3.84 -0.49
CA ASP A 173 2.86 4.47 -1.67
C ASP A 173 1.63 3.69 -2.19
N THR A 174 1.68 2.36 -2.16
CA THR A 174 0.55 1.55 -2.60
C THR A 174 -0.67 1.72 -1.68
N THR A 175 -0.48 1.72 -0.37
CA THR A 175 -1.59 1.89 0.59
C THR A 175 -2.21 3.28 0.49
N SER A 176 -1.40 4.34 0.42
CA SER A 176 -1.91 5.70 0.28
C SER A 176 -2.69 5.91 -1.01
N THR A 177 -2.20 5.36 -2.12
CA THR A 177 -2.88 5.43 -3.41
C THR A 177 -4.18 4.63 -3.40
N SER A 178 -4.16 3.42 -2.84
CA SER A 178 -5.35 2.57 -2.69
C SER A 178 -6.46 3.27 -1.92
N LEU A 179 -6.14 3.83 -0.74
CA LEU A 179 -7.12 4.59 0.06
C LEU A 179 -7.65 5.81 -0.69
N SER A 180 -6.80 6.52 -1.42
CA SER A 180 -7.24 7.67 -2.21
C SER A 180 -8.24 7.29 -3.29
N LEU A 181 -8.03 6.16 -3.96
CA LEU A 181 -8.95 5.61 -4.96
C LEU A 181 -10.27 5.16 -4.32
N VAL A 182 -10.22 4.47 -3.19
CA VAL A 182 -11.41 4.04 -2.45
C VAL A 182 -12.26 5.23 -2.06
N PHE A 183 -11.64 6.29 -1.53
CA PHE A 183 -12.36 7.50 -1.15
C PHE A 183 -12.97 8.24 -2.36
N HIS A 184 -12.27 8.24 -3.49
CA HIS A 184 -12.84 8.74 -4.75
C HIS A 184 -14.09 7.95 -5.16
N TYR A 185 -14.01 6.60 -5.16
CA TYR A 185 -15.17 5.78 -5.52
C TYR A 185 -16.32 5.88 -4.51
N LEU A 186 -16.05 6.04 -3.23
CA LEU A 186 -17.08 6.26 -2.23
C LEU A 186 -17.73 7.65 -2.36
N ALA A 187 -16.98 8.69 -2.76
CA ALA A 187 -17.52 10.01 -3.03
C ALA A 187 -18.48 10.02 -4.23
N THR A 188 -18.14 9.26 -5.28
CA THR A 188 -18.91 9.19 -6.53
C THR A 188 -20.04 8.14 -6.50
N ASN A 189 -20.10 7.28 -5.46
CA ASN A 189 -21.11 6.23 -5.29
C ASN A 189 -21.66 6.26 -3.85
N PRO A 190 -22.50 7.26 -3.52
CA PRO A 190 -22.97 7.47 -2.14
C PRO A 190 -23.77 6.29 -1.59
N GLU A 191 -24.49 5.54 -2.43
CA GLU A 191 -25.22 4.34 -2.02
C GLU A 191 -24.31 3.22 -1.51
N CYS A 192 -23.11 3.07 -2.10
CA CYS A 192 -22.10 2.12 -1.61
C CYS A 192 -21.52 2.59 -0.27
N GLN A 193 -21.39 3.90 -0.10
CA GLN A 193 -20.89 4.47 1.15
C GLN A 193 -21.87 4.27 2.31
N GLU A 194 -23.19 4.40 2.08
CA GLU A 194 -24.19 4.17 3.12
C GLU A 194 -24.26 2.67 3.49
N LYS A 195 -24.24 1.74 2.53
CA LYS A 195 -24.13 0.30 2.82
C LYS A 195 -22.89 -0.04 3.66
N LEU A 196 -21.76 0.59 3.35
CA LEU A 196 -20.52 0.41 4.12
C LEU A 196 -20.67 0.95 5.55
N LEU A 197 -21.35 2.08 5.72
CA LEU A 197 -21.64 2.65 7.03
C LEU A 197 -22.55 1.71 7.86
N ASP A 198 -23.56 1.10 7.25
CA ASP A 198 -24.43 0.14 7.92
C ASP A 198 -23.65 -1.07 8.45
N GLU A 199 -22.74 -1.65 7.66
CA GLU A 199 -21.85 -2.74 8.11
C GLU A 199 -20.95 -2.29 9.26
N ILE A 200 -20.35 -1.11 9.15
CA ILE A 200 -19.47 -0.54 10.20
C ILE A 200 -20.26 -0.32 11.49
N ASN A 201 -21.44 0.25 11.43
CA ASN A 201 -22.27 0.47 12.61
C ASN A 201 -22.66 -0.85 13.28
N ALA A 202 -23.09 -1.84 12.52
CA ALA A 202 -23.40 -3.17 13.05
C ALA A 202 -22.17 -3.80 13.75
N ALA A 203 -20.97 -3.69 13.17
CA ALA A 203 -19.75 -4.21 13.77
C ALA A 203 -19.35 -3.46 15.06
N ILE A 204 -19.59 -2.15 15.13
CA ILE A 204 -19.34 -1.36 16.33
C ILE A 204 -20.36 -1.71 17.42
N ASP A 205 -21.63 -1.87 17.08
CA ASP A 205 -22.67 -2.26 18.02
C ASP A 205 -22.39 -3.66 18.61
N ASP A 206 -21.95 -4.60 17.78
CA ASP A 206 -21.49 -5.94 18.24
C ASP A 206 -20.20 -5.90 19.12
N ASN A 207 -19.50 -4.78 19.11
CA ASN A 207 -18.31 -4.50 19.94
C ASN A 207 -18.63 -3.54 21.11
N ASP A 208 -19.82 -3.61 21.66
CA ASP A 208 -20.25 -2.78 22.78
C ASP A 208 -20.13 -1.26 22.53
N GLY A 209 -20.29 -0.85 21.27
CA GLY A 209 -20.17 0.55 20.84
C GLY A 209 -18.72 1.05 20.70
N ASN A 210 -17.73 0.17 20.84
CA ASN A 210 -16.32 0.52 20.67
C ASN A 210 -15.89 0.42 19.19
N GLU A 211 -15.39 1.53 18.63
CA GLU A 211 -14.89 1.62 17.26
C GLU A 211 -13.52 0.94 17.04
N ASP A 212 -12.81 0.62 18.13
CA ASP A 212 -11.53 -0.07 18.07
C ASP A 212 -11.73 -1.58 17.89
N LEU A 213 -12.14 -1.96 16.68
CA LEU A 213 -12.41 -3.34 16.31
C LEU A 213 -11.14 -4.21 16.39
N THR A 214 -11.30 -5.44 16.89
CA THR A 214 -10.22 -6.43 16.90
C THR A 214 -9.83 -6.89 15.50
N PHE A 215 -8.69 -7.56 15.38
CA PHE A 215 -8.25 -8.16 14.12
C PHE A 215 -9.34 -9.07 13.50
N ASP A 216 -9.95 -9.93 14.32
CA ASP A 216 -10.96 -10.88 13.87
C ASP A 216 -12.27 -10.18 13.42
N GLN A 217 -12.65 -9.09 14.09
CA GLN A 217 -13.79 -8.28 13.69
C GLN A 217 -13.54 -7.53 12.38
N LEU A 218 -12.35 -6.92 12.21
CA LEU A 218 -11.95 -6.29 10.96
C LEU A 218 -11.92 -7.29 9.79
N GLN A 219 -11.50 -8.53 10.02
CA GLN A 219 -11.55 -9.56 8.99
C GLN A 219 -12.98 -9.85 8.51
N LYS A 220 -13.96 -9.81 9.39
CA LYS A 220 -15.37 -10.09 9.09
C LYS A 220 -16.12 -8.98 8.35
N LEU A 221 -15.52 -7.80 8.16
CA LEU A 221 -16.12 -6.73 7.36
C LEU A 221 -16.08 -7.12 5.87
N GLU A 222 -17.13 -7.80 5.41
CA GLU A 222 -17.20 -8.37 4.06
C GLU A 222 -17.48 -7.29 3.01
N TYR A 223 -18.38 -6.34 3.32
CA TYR A 223 -18.70 -5.27 2.38
C TYR A 223 -17.55 -4.26 2.26
N ALA A 224 -16.85 -3.95 3.35
CA ALA A 224 -15.61 -3.18 3.30
C ALA A 224 -14.55 -3.86 2.41
N GLU A 225 -14.41 -5.19 2.48
CA GLU A 225 -13.54 -5.94 1.58
C GLU A 225 -13.98 -5.87 0.12
N ALA A 226 -15.29 -5.96 -0.12
CA ALA A 226 -15.86 -5.85 -1.46
C ALA A 226 -15.61 -4.46 -2.07
N VAL A 227 -15.78 -3.39 -1.29
CA VAL A 227 -15.46 -2.00 -1.69
C VAL A 227 -13.99 -1.84 -2.05
N LEU A 228 -13.08 -2.36 -1.24
CA LEU A 228 -11.64 -2.34 -1.50
C LEU A 228 -11.30 -3.09 -2.79
N ASN A 229 -11.78 -4.32 -2.94
CA ASN A 229 -11.51 -5.15 -4.10
C ASN A 229 -12.09 -4.55 -5.39
N GLU A 230 -13.29 -3.98 -5.34
CA GLU A 230 -13.89 -3.31 -6.50
C GLU A 230 -13.13 -2.05 -6.91
N SER A 231 -12.59 -1.30 -5.93
CA SER A 231 -11.72 -0.17 -6.20
C SER A 231 -10.44 -0.62 -6.94
N PHE A 232 -9.81 -1.71 -6.49
CA PHE A 232 -8.62 -2.28 -7.14
C PHE A 232 -8.91 -2.85 -8.52
N ARG A 233 -10.11 -3.39 -8.73
CA ARG A 233 -10.55 -3.87 -10.03
C ARG A 233 -10.71 -2.71 -11.04
N ASN A 234 -11.39 -1.65 -10.62
CA ASN A 234 -11.65 -0.49 -11.49
C ASN A 234 -10.39 0.31 -11.80
N TYR A 235 -9.47 0.39 -10.84
CA TYR A 235 -8.21 1.10 -11.01
C TYR A 235 -7.06 0.31 -10.40
N ASN A 236 -6.36 -0.43 -11.24
CA ASN A 236 -5.25 -1.24 -10.79
C ASN A 236 -3.96 -0.42 -10.76
N LEU A 237 -3.28 -0.43 -9.61
CA LEU A 237 -2.01 0.29 -9.41
C LEU A 237 -0.84 -0.35 -10.18
N VAL A 238 -0.96 -1.64 -10.53
CA VAL A 238 0.07 -2.40 -11.23
C VAL A 238 -0.46 -2.76 -12.60
N GLY A 239 -0.05 -2.03 -13.63
CA GLY A 239 -0.58 -2.19 -14.99
C GLY A 239 -0.35 -3.57 -15.59
N ALA A 240 0.73 -4.26 -15.23
CA ALA A 240 1.02 -5.63 -15.66
C ALA A 240 1.91 -6.37 -14.66
N ILE A 241 1.70 -7.68 -14.55
CA ILE A 241 2.59 -8.58 -13.83
C ILE A 241 3.50 -9.26 -14.84
N GLU A 242 4.81 -9.18 -14.63
CA GLU A 242 5.80 -9.66 -15.59
C GLU A 242 6.61 -10.84 -15.03
N ARG A 243 6.93 -11.80 -15.90
CA ARG A 243 7.82 -12.93 -15.61
C ARG A 243 8.70 -13.23 -16.81
N ILE A 244 9.94 -13.62 -16.55
CA ILE A 244 10.82 -14.15 -17.60
C ILE A 244 10.76 -15.67 -17.54
N CYS A 245 10.47 -16.28 -18.68
CA CYS A 245 10.41 -17.74 -18.81
C CYS A 245 11.83 -18.34 -18.65
N THR A 246 12.02 -19.18 -17.64
CA THR A 246 13.37 -19.73 -17.32
C THR A 246 13.70 -21.03 -18.06
N LYS A 247 12.69 -21.70 -18.65
CA LYS A 247 12.80 -22.90 -19.49
C LYS A 247 11.63 -22.94 -20.46
N ASP A 248 11.79 -23.62 -21.58
CA ASP A 248 10.68 -23.81 -22.52
C ASP A 248 9.46 -24.39 -21.78
N TYR A 249 8.32 -23.72 -21.93
CA TYR A 249 7.07 -24.07 -21.23
C TYR A 249 5.96 -24.30 -22.25
N PRO A 250 5.58 -25.56 -22.52
CA PRO A 250 4.46 -25.85 -23.41
C PRO A 250 3.10 -25.54 -22.73
N ILE A 251 2.20 -24.92 -23.49
CA ILE A 251 0.80 -24.71 -23.13
C ILE A 251 -0.03 -25.64 -24.05
N PRO A 252 -0.38 -26.84 -23.57
CA PRO A 252 -1.03 -27.85 -24.43
C PRO A 252 -2.34 -27.35 -25.05
N GLU A 253 -3.14 -26.64 -24.29
CA GLU A 253 -4.47 -26.13 -24.67
C GLU A 253 -4.39 -25.12 -25.83
N MET A 254 -3.26 -24.41 -25.96
CA MET A 254 -3.04 -23.41 -27.00
C MET A 254 -2.16 -23.91 -28.17
N ASN A 255 -1.66 -25.15 -28.07
CA ASN A 255 -0.65 -25.68 -29.00
C ASN A 255 0.54 -24.69 -29.20
N PHE A 256 0.98 -24.09 -28.12
CA PHE A 256 2.02 -23.06 -28.10
C PHE A 256 3.07 -23.37 -27.01
N THR A 257 4.32 -23.07 -27.30
CA THR A 257 5.41 -23.19 -26.30
C THR A 257 5.99 -21.81 -26.06
N ILE A 258 6.02 -21.37 -24.80
CA ILE A 258 6.72 -20.15 -24.38
C ILE A 258 8.22 -20.48 -24.33
N PRO A 259 9.06 -19.88 -25.19
CA PRO A 259 10.48 -20.17 -25.19
C PRO A 259 11.18 -19.58 -23.96
N LYS A 260 12.26 -20.25 -23.56
CA LYS A 260 13.17 -19.73 -22.53
C LYS A 260 13.65 -18.32 -22.87
N GLY A 261 13.61 -17.43 -21.88
CA GLY A 261 14.01 -16.02 -22.00
C GLY A 261 12.91 -15.08 -22.48
N MET A 262 11.73 -15.60 -22.88
CA MET A 262 10.60 -14.76 -23.24
C MET A 262 10.04 -14.03 -22.02
N LEU A 263 9.76 -12.74 -22.19
CA LEU A 263 9.00 -11.94 -21.22
C LEU A 263 7.51 -12.25 -21.38
N VAL A 264 6.88 -12.72 -20.30
CA VAL A 264 5.45 -12.95 -20.22
C VAL A 264 4.82 -11.86 -19.37
N GLN A 265 3.86 -11.14 -19.95
CA GLN A 265 3.09 -10.12 -19.25
C GLN A 265 1.67 -10.58 -19.06
N VAL A 266 1.16 -10.47 -17.84
CA VAL A 266 -0.26 -10.63 -17.51
C VAL A 266 -0.80 -9.24 -17.23
N ALA A 267 -1.68 -8.76 -18.12
CA ALA A 267 -2.33 -7.46 -17.97
C ALA A 267 -3.24 -7.48 -16.74
N SER A 268 -3.14 -6.45 -15.93
CA SER A 268 -3.93 -6.34 -14.70
C SER A 268 -5.25 -5.60 -14.91
N PHE A 269 -5.65 -5.37 -16.16
CA PHE A 269 -6.94 -4.77 -16.49
C PHE A 269 -8.05 -5.80 -16.31
N GLN A 270 -8.90 -5.58 -15.33
CA GLN A 270 -9.97 -6.50 -14.93
C GLN A 270 -11.32 -5.93 -15.38
N LEU A 271 -11.37 -5.50 -16.65
CA LEU A 271 -12.54 -4.91 -17.29
C LEU A 271 -13.26 -5.91 -18.23
N ASP A 272 -13.08 -7.20 -18.01
CA ASP A 272 -13.71 -8.23 -18.79
C ASP A 272 -15.17 -8.41 -18.38
N ALA A 273 -16.10 -8.20 -19.32
CA ALA A 273 -17.53 -8.29 -19.10
C ALA A 273 -18.02 -9.74 -18.83
N GLU A 274 -17.26 -10.77 -19.21
CA GLU A 274 -17.55 -12.16 -18.90
C GLU A 274 -17.43 -12.44 -17.39
N HIS A 275 -16.44 -11.79 -16.75
CA HIS A 275 -16.15 -12.00 -15.34
C HIS A 275 -16.72 -10.91 -14.43
N PHE A 276 -16.92 -9.69 -14.97
CA PHE A 276 -17.44 -8.54 -14.23
C PHE A 276 -18.53 -7.85 -15.05
N PRO A 277 -19.80 -8.15 -14.80
CA PRO A 277 -20.91 -7.49 -15.49
C PRO A 277 -20.82 -5.97 -15.33
N ASN A 278 -21.02 -5.22 -16.43
CA ASN A 278 -20.86 -3.76 -16.47
C ASN A 278 -19.49 -3.28 -15.93
N PRO A 279 -18.36 -3.72 -16.55
CA PRO A 279 -17.03 -3.62 -15.96
C PRO A 279 -16.54 -2.19 -15.70
N THR A 280 -17.15 -1.18 -16.30
CA THR A 280 -16.83 0.24 -16.10
C THR A 280 -17.60 0.87 -14.93
N THR A 281 -18.57 0.16 -14.35
CA THR A 281 -19.36 0.63 -13.21
C THR A 281 -18.74 0.15 -11.91
N PHE A 282 -18.64 1.03 -10.91
CA PHE A 282 -18.21 0.65 -9.58
C PHE A 282 -19.35 -0.12 -8.87
N ASN A 283 -19.16 -1.40 -8.64
CA ASN A 283 -20.17 -2.27 -8.02
C ASN A 283 -19.53 -3.27 -7.06
N PRO A 284 -19.47 -3.00 -5.76
CA PRO A 284 -18.94 -3.92 -4.76
C PRO A 284 -19.61 -5.31 -4.74
N GLU A 285 -20.84 -5.45 -5.22
CA GLU A 285 -21.53 -6.74 -5.31
C GLU A 285 -20.81 -7.76 -6.22
N ASN A 286 -19.90 -7.30 -7.08
CA ASN A 286 -18.97 -8.15 -7.80
C ASN A 286 -18.09 -9.02 -6.89
N PHE A 287 -17.98 -8.68 -5.60
CA PHE A 287 -17.13 -9.37 -4.63
C PHE A 287 -17.89 -10.01 -3.46
N THR A 288 -19.20 -10.22 -3.59
CA THR A 288 -19.94 -11.12 -2.71
C THR A 288 -19.44 -12.56 -2.87
N GLU A 289 -19.67 -13.40 -1.87
CA GLU A 289 -19.26 -14.80 -1.93
C GLU A 289 -19.89 -15.55 -3.12
N GLU A 290 -21.15 -15.26 -3.44
CA GLU A 290 -21.84 -15.82 -4.61
C GLU A 290 -21.15 -15.40 -5.92
N SER A 291 -20.84 -14.11 -6.08
CA SER A 291 -20.17 -13.57 -7.25
C SER A 291 -18.74 -14.12 -7.40
N LYS A 292 -18.02 -14.31 -6.30
CA LYS A 292 -16.68 -14.92 -6.31
C LYS A 292 -16.73 -16.38 -6.76
N GLN A 293 -17.71 -17.17 -6.28
CA GLN A 293 -17.85 -18.58 -6.61
C GLN A 293 -18.25 -18.81 -8.07
N SER A 294 -19.03 -17.91 -8.66
CA SER A 294 -19.47 -18.00 -10.06
C SER A 294 -18.38 -17.64 -11.08
N ARG A 295 -17.29 -17.02 -10.64
CA ARG A 295 -16.24 -16.46 -11.49
C ARG A 295 -14.97 -17.30 -11.46
N ASN A 296 -14.23 -17.30 -12.57
CA ASN A 296 -12.87 -17.87 -12.58
C ASN A 296 -12.01 -17.18 -11.50
N PRO A 297 -11.41 -17.90 -10.54
CA PRO A 297 -10.62 -17.32 -9.45
C PRO A 297 -9.39 -16.55 -9.94
N HIS A 298 -8.92 -16.81 -11.17
CA HIS A 298 -7.81 -16.06 -11.78
C HIS A 298 -8.24 -14.77 -12.47
N ALA A 299 -9.53 -14.45 -12.56
CA ALA A 299 -10.01 -13.22 -13.15
C ALA A 299 -9.73 -11.98 -12.30
N PHE A 300 -9.46 -12.14 -10.99
CA PHE A 300 -9.07 -11.07 -10.09
C PHE A 300 -7.71 -11.34 -9.46
N HIS A 301 -6.75 -10.42 -9.66
CA HIS A 301 -5.39 -10.59 -9.18
C HIS A 301 -4.72 -9.26 -8.78
N ALA A 302 -5.47 -8.38 -8.11
CA ALA A 302 -4.95 -7.07 -7.67
C ALA A 302 -3.68 -7.16 -6.81
N PHE A 303 -3.54 -8.23 -6.02
CA PHE A 303 -2.35 -8.51 -5.23
C PHE A 303 -1.41 -9.56 -5.87
N GLY A 304 -1.63 -9.89 -7.14
CA GLY A 304 -0.96 -11.00 -7.81
C GLY A 304 -1.45 -12.36 -7.33
N GLN A 305 -0.88 -13.43 -7.91
CA GLN A 305 -1.19 -14.82 -7.55
C GLN A 305 0.06 -15.69 -7.54
N GLY A 306 -0.03 -16.85 -6.86
CA GLY A 306 1.05 -17.82 -6.76
C GLY A 306 2.16 -17.41 -5.79
N PRO A 307 3.38 -18.00 -5.91
CA PRO A 307 4.46 -17.83 -4.94
C PRO A 307 5.02 -16.40 -4.84
N ARG A 308 4.66 -15.52 -5.76
CA ARG A 308 5.09 -14.12 -5.84
C ARG A 308 3.93 -13.13 -5.66
N ASN A 309 2.81 -13.58 -5.07
CA ASN A 309 1.74 -12.66 -4.67
C ASN A 309 2.25 -11.68 -3.59
N CYS A 310 1.50 -10.62 -3.37
CA CYS A 310 1.86 -9.59 -2.39
C CYS A 310 1.98 -10.19 -0.98
N ILE A 311 3.17 -10.07 -0.38
CA ILE A 311 3.42 -10.55 0.98
C ILE A 311 2.65 -9.72 2.02
N GLY A 312 2.41 -8.43 1.73
CA GLY A 312 1.72 -7.49 2.61
C GLY A 312 0.19 -7.47 2.46
N MET A 313 -0.42 -8.34 1.63
CA MET A 313 -1.85 -8.29 1.31
C MET A 313 -2.74 -8.25 2.57
N ARG A 314 -2.52 -9.18 3.52
CA ARG A 314 -3.31 -9.25 4.77
C ARG A 314 -3.15 -7.99 5.61
N PHE A 315 -1.92 -7.49 5.73
CA PHE A 315 -1.62 -6.28 6.47
C PHE A 315 -2.29 -5.05 5.84
N ALA A 316 -2.17 -4.90 4.52
CA ALA A 316 -2.77 -3.81 3.77
C ALA A 316 -4.30 -3.81 3.88
N MET A 317 -4.95 -4.97 3.73
CA MET A 317 -6.41 -5.09 3.83
C MET A 317 -6.92 -4.71 5.23
N ILE A 318 -6.29 -5.21 6.30
CA ILE A 318 -6.67 -4.86 7.68
C ILE A 318 -6.45 -3.37 7.95
N GLN A 319 -5.33 -2.82 7.52
CA GLN A 319 -5.03 -1.40 7.67
C GLN A 319 -6.08 -0.52 6.96
N MET A 320 -6.43 -0.84 5.73
CA MET A 320 -7.42 -0.09 4.96
C MET A 320 -8.84 -0.24 5.53
N LYS A 321 -9.26 -1.45 5.93
CA LYS A 321 -10.55 -1.67 6.61
C LYS A 321 -10.65 -0.82 7.88
N MET A 322 -9.59 -0.78 8.69
CA MET A 322 -9.54 0.05 9.91
C MET A 322 -9.72 1.53 9.59
N VAL A 323 -9.03 2.04 8.56
CA VAL A 323 -9.19 3.43 8.10
C VAL A 323 -10.64 3.70 7.66
N LEU A 324 -11.26 2.77 6.94
CA LEU A 324 -12.67 2.90 6.54
C LEU A 324 -13.58 2.98 7.76
N VAL A 325 -13.40 2.14 8.78
CA VAL A 325 -14.17 2.19 10.03
C VAL A 325 -14.11 3.60 10.64
N HIS A 326 -12.92 4.11 10.90
CA HIS A 326 -12.72 5.39 11.57
C HIS A 326 -13.13 6.61 10.73
N MET A 327 -13.06 6.52 9.40
CA MET A 327 -13.39 7.66 8.55
C MET A 327 -14.87 7.68 8.16
N ILE A 328 -15.44 6.56 7.72
CA ILE A 328 -16.82 6.51 7.24
C ILE A 328 -17.84 6.66 8.39
N LYS A 329 -17.47 6.23 9.59
CA LYS A 329 -18.28 6.47 10.80
C LYS A 329 -18.52 7.94 11.06
N TYR A 330 -17.52 8.79 10.86
CA TYR A 330 -17.56 10.21 11.27
C TYR A 330 -17.68 11.19 10.11
N PHE A 331 -17.39 10.76 8.89
CA PHE A 331 -17.41 11.64 7.73
C PHE A 331 -18.19 11.01 6.58
N LYS A 332 -19.00 11.84 5.94
CA LYS A 332 -19.51 11.56 4.61
C LYS A 332 -18.50 12.08 3.60
N VAL A 333 -17.99 11.17 2.77
CA VAL A 333 -17.10 11.52 1.66
C VAL A 333 -17.96 11.94 0.49
N VAL A 334 -17.71 13.12 -0.05
CA VAL A 334 -18.50 13.69 -1.14
C VAL A 334 -17.58 14.25 -2.24
N GLU A 335 -18.15 14.38 -3.43
CA GLU A 335 -17.44 15.05 -4.53
C GLU A 335 -17.24 16.54 -4.21
N CYS A 336 -16.13 17.09 -4.71
CA CYS A 336 -15.85 18.51 -4.74
C CYS A 336 -15.59 18.99 -6.18
N GLU A 337 -15.37 20.28 -6.38
CA GLU A 337 -15.12 20.83 -7.72
C GLU A 337 -13.92 20.17 -8.42
N LYS A 338 -12.89 19.79 -7.64
CA LYS A 338 -11.65 19.17 -8.13
C LYS A 338 -11.74 17.64 -8.27
N THR A 339 -12.83 17.00 -7.86
CA THR A 339 -12.99 15.55 -7.99
C THR A 339 -12.97 15.16 -9.48
N PRO A 340 -12.03 14.29 -9.92
CA PRO A 340 -11.95 13.91 -11.31
C PRO A 340 -13.20 13.13 -11.74
N LYS A 341 -13.84 13.59 -12.82
CA LYS A 341 -14.99 12.91 -13.43
C LYS A 341 -14.59 11.74 -14.31
N ILE A 342 -13.38 11.80 -14.85
CA ILE A 342 -12.80 10.77 -15.70
C ILE A 342 -11.47 10.37 -15.04
N MET A 343 -11.32 9.09 -14.78
CA MET A 343 -10.12 8.51 -14.23
C MET A 343 -9.08 8.24 -15.34
N ASP A 344 -8.61 9.33 -15.99
CA ASP A 344 -7.59 9.27 -17.05
C ASP A 344 -6.19 9.20 -16.40
N PRO A 345 -5.50 8.04 -16.49
CA PRO A 345 -4.20 7.89 -15.89
C PRO A 345 -3.19 8.89 -16.42
N ASP A 346 -2.43 9.52 -15.55
CA ASP A 346 -1.27 10.31 -15.95
C ASP A 346 -0.09 9.36 -16.26
N PRO A 347 0.31 9.21 -17.54
CA PRO A 347 1.42 8.33 -17.91
C PRO A 347 2.76 8.78 -17.35
N MET A 348 2.85 10.02 -16.86
CA MET A 348 4.04 10.56 -16.23
C MET A 348 4.09 10.28 -14.72
N HIS A 349 2.99 9.82 -14.13
CA HIS A 349 2.94 9.47 -12.71
C HIS A 349 3.30 7.98 -12.53
N PRO A 350 4.26 7.62 -11.64
CA PRO A 350 4.70 6.23 -11.45
C PRO A 350 3.56 5.23 -11.18
N ASN A 351 2.55 5.65 -10.43
CA ASN A 351 1.37 4.84 -10.11
C ASN A 351 0.16 5.19 -10.97
N GLN A 352 0.38 5.84 -12.10
CA GLN A 352 -0.69 6.18 -13.05
C GLN A 352 -1.88 6.90 -12.42
N LEU A 353 -1.67 7.68 -11.35
CA LEU A 353 -2.75 8.48 -10.76
C LEU A 353 -3.39 9.41 -11.80
N PRO A 354 -4.69 9.74 -11.65
CA PRO A 354 -5.36 10.65 -12.57
C PRO A 354 -4.68 12.01 -12.61
N LYS A 355 -4.69 12.63 -13.80
CA LYS A 355 -4.24 14.02 -13.96
C LYS A 355 -5.02 14.93 -13.02
N GLY A 356 -4.30 15.79 -12.29
CA GLY A 356 -4.91 16.70 -11.30
C GLY A 356 -5.07 16.12 -9.90
N GLY A 357 -4.75 14.83 -9.69
CA GLY A 357 -4.81 14.18 -8.38
C GLY A 357 -6.21 13.66 -8.02
N LEU A 358 -6.33 13.18 -6.80
CA LEU A 358 -7.57 12.62 -6.24
C LEU A 358 -8.08 13.53 -5.11
N TRP A 359 -9.10 14.31 -5.42
CA TRP A 359 -9.70 15.28 -4.49
C TRP A 359 -11.10 14.85 -4.09
N VAL A 360 -11.39 14.96 -2.81
CA VAL A 360 -12.72 14.72 -2.23
C VAL A 360 -13.02 15.79 -1.19
N ALA A 361 -14.28 15.89 -0.76
CA ALA A 361 -14.63 16.67 0.41
C ALA A 361 -15.12 15.75 1.53
N LEU A 362 -14.91 16.19 2.78
CA LEU A 362 -15.39 15.50 3.98
C LEU A 362 -16.45 16.34 4.65
N GLU A 363 -17.64 15.77 4.85
CA GLU A 363 -18.72 16.35 5.62
C GLU A 363 -18.86 15.58 6.93
N PRO A 364 -18.78 16.24 8.11
CA PRO A 364 -19.01 15.54 9.37
C PRO A 364 -20.39 14.87 9.39
N ARG A 365 -20.48 13.62 9.85
CA ARG A 365 -21.74 12.95 10.14
C ARG A 365 -22.20 13.37 11.54
N ASN A 366 -23.51 13.63 11.67
CA ASN A 366 -24.15 14.00 12.93
C ASN A 366 -24.30 12.81 13.87
#